data_b5024633d70c4e70c42a52ac1420c524
#
_entry.id   b5024633d70c4e70c42a52ac1420c524
#
_cell.length_a   1.000
_cell.length_b   1.000
_cell.length_c   1.000
_cell.angle_alpha   90.00
_cell.angle_beta   90.00
_cell.angle_gamma   90.00
#
_symmetry.space_group_name_H-M   'P 1'
#
loop_
_entity.id
_entity.type
_entity.pdbx_description
1 polymer ?
#
loop_
_entity_poly.entity_id
_entity_poly.type
_entity_poly.pdbx_seq_one_letter_code
_entity_poly.pdbx_strand_id
1 'polypeptide(L)'
;GYTYQLPRICPACEGTDLRNRGFGTEKIEDDIKALFPDARVARMDLDTTRTRTAYERIISDFQQGKTDILIGTQMVSKGLDFDHVSIVGILNADTMLNYPDFRAYERAFQLMAQVAGRAGRKNKRGRVVLQTKSIDHPIIPQVIANDYEAMVGGQLAERQMFHYPPYYRLVYVYLKNRNETLLDLMAQTMAAKLRTVFGNRVLGPDKPPVARVQTLFI
;
A
#
# COMPACT_ATOMS: atom_id res chain seq x y z
N GLY A 1 11.87 -12.52 4.38
CA GLY A 1 10.47 -12.85 4.16
C GLY A 1 10.23 -14.35 4.31
N TYR A 2 9.06 -14.71 4.75
CA TYR A 2 8.63 -16.10 4.77
C TYR A 2 8.05 -16.44 3.40
N THR A 3 8.57 -17.47 2.76
CA THR A 3 7.99 -18.03 1.53
C THR A 3 7.20 -19.26 1.91
N TYR A 4 5.90 -19.23 1.74
CA TYR A 4 5.05 -20.42 1.85
C TYR A 4 4.92 -21.03 0.46
N GLN A 5 4.90 -22.38 0.39
CA GLN A 5 4.44 -23.02 -0.82
C GLN A 5 2.97 -22.66 -1.05
N LEU A 6 2.64 -22.23 -2.26
CA LEU A 6 1.24 -21.97 -2.63
C LEU A 6 0.43 -23.26 -2.46
N PRO A 7 -0.62 -23.25 -1.65
CA PRO A 7 -1.48 -24.43 -1.55
C PRO A 7 -2.13 -24.68 -2.91
N ARG A 8 -2.24 -25.93 -3.30
CA ARG A 8 -2.92 -26.32 -4.56
C ARG A 8 -4.45 -26.25 -4.44
N ILE A 9 -4.95 -26.24 -3.21
CA ILE A 9 -6.38 -26.28 -2.87
C ILE A 9 -6.60 -25.20 -1.80
N CYS A 10 -7.65 -24.39 -1.95
CA CYS A 10 -8.01 -23.39 -0.96
C CYS A 10 -8.47 -24.10 0.34
N PRO A 11 -7.85 -23.82 1.51
CA PRO A 11 -8.25 -24.47 2.75
C PRO A 11 -9.64 -24.04 3.26
N ALA A 12 -10.22 -22.97 2.71
CA ALA A 12 -11.51 -22.45 3.14
C ALA A 12 -12.69 -22.95 2.28
N CYS A 13 -12.50 -23.12 0.96
CA CYS A 13 -13.57 -23.48 0.04
C CYS A 13 -13.24 -24.68 -0.85
N GLU A 14 -12.09 -25.32 -0.64
CA GLU A 14 -11.58 -26.47 -1.40
C GLU A 14 -11.46 -26.24 -2.92
N GLY A 15 -11.62 -25.00 -3.37
CA GLY A 15 -11.44 -24.61 -4.76
C GLY A 15 -10.00 -24.71 -5.23
N THR A 16 -9.80 -25.13 -6.48
CA THR A 16 -8.48 -25.28 -7.11
C THR A 16 -8.04 -24.06 -7.93
N ASP A 17 -8.92 -23.08 -8.16
CA ASP A 17 -8.61 -21.85 -8.91
C ASP A 17 -7.93 -20.82 -7.99
N LEU A 18 -6.78 -21.19 -7.46
CA LEU A 18 -5.91 -20.29 -6.69
C LEU A 18 -5.01 -19.52 -7.64
N ARG A 19 -5.30 -18.25 -7.84
CA ARG A 19 -4.47 -17.36 -8.66
C ARG A 19 -3.56 -16.52 -7.79
N ASN A 20 -2.28 -16.52 -8.12
CA ASN A 20 -1.33 -15.58 -7.50
C ASN A 20 -1.67 -14.15 -7.97
N ARG A 21 -2.21 -13.33 -7.06
CA ARG A 21 -2.58 -11.94 -7.35
C ARG A 21 -1.51 -10.93 -6.94
N GLY A 22 -0.36 -11.38 -6.47
CA GLY A 22 0.74 -10.48 -6.14
C GLY A 22 1.45 -10.00 -7.42
N PHE A 23 1.22 -8.75 -7.80
CA PHE A 23 2.05 -8.09 -8.81
C PHE A 23 3.31 -7.55 -8.12
N GLY A 24 4.36 -8.37 -8.03
CA GLY A 24 5.68 -7.85 -7.70
C GLY A 24 6.18 -6.93 -8.82
N THR A 25 6.99 -5.95 -8.50
CA THR A 25 7.60 -5.04 -9.49
C THR A 25 8.37 -5.79 -10.56
N GLU A 26 8.94 -6.96 -10.25
CA GLU A 26 9.63 -7.84 -11.18
C GLU A 26 8.69 -8.36 -12.28
N LYS A 27 7.52 -8.89 -11.89
CA LYS A 27 6.54 -9.35 -12.87
C LYS A 27 6.03 -8.21 -13.75
N ILE A 28 5.79 -7.04 -13.17
CA ILE A 28 5.38 -5.85 -13.94
C ILE A 28 6.47 -5.46 -14.93
N GLU A 29 7.73 -5.54 -14.54
CA GLU A 29 8.87 -5.27 -15.42
C GLU A 29 8.88 -6.23 -16.62
N ASP A 30 8.67 -7.54 -16.38
CA ASP A 30 8.63 -8.55 -17.42
C ASP A 30 7.43 -8.34 -18.37
N ASP A 31 6.26 -8.07 -17.83
CA ASP A 31 5.05 -7.81 -18.62
C ASP A 31 5.20 -6.54 -19.46
N ILE A 32 5.80 -5.49 -18.93
CA ILE A 32 6.06 -4.22 -19.66
C ILE A 32 7.11 -4.44 -20.75
N LYS A 33 8.18 -5.17 -20.50
CA LYS A 33 9.20 -5.50 -21.53
C LYS A 33 8.61 -6.34 -22.66
N ALA A 34 7.69 -7.24 -22.35
CA ALA A 34 6.98 -8.02 -23.37
C ALA A 34 6.04 -7.16 -24.23
N LEU A 35 5.36 -6.18 -23.61
CA LEU A 35 4.44 -5.26 -24.31
C LEU A 35 5.18 -4.18 -25.12
N PHE A 36 6.33 -3.75 -24.65
CA PHE A 36 7.13 -2.68 -25.24
C PHE A 36 8.59 -3.12 -25.41
N PRO A 37 8.89 -4.02 -26.37
CA PRO A 37 10.21 -4.62 -26.51
C PRO A 37 11.33 -3.62 -26.83
N ASP A 38 10.99 -2.51 -27.46
CA ASP A 38 11.94 -1.46 -27.81
C ASP A 38 12.17 -0.43 -26.69
N ALA A 39 11.38 -0.48 -25.61
CA ALA A 39 11.49 0.46 -24.52
C ALA A 39 12.58 0.06 -23.51
N ARG A 40 13.35 1.03 -23.06
CA ARG A 40 14.33 0.85 -21.98
C ARG A 40 13.61 0.94 -20.64
N VAL A 41 13.40 -0.21 -20.02
CA VAL A 41 12.68 -0.34 -18.75
C VAL A 41 13.66 -0.45 -17.60
N ALA A 42 13.44 0.29 -16.53
CA ALA A 42 14.18 0.16 -15.28
C ALA A 42 13.22 -0.04 -14.10
N ARG A 43 13.66 -0.80 -13.10
CA ARG A 43 12.93 -1.06 -11.87
C ARG A 43 13.60 -0.38 -10.68
N MET A 44 12.78 0.21 -9.82
CA MET A 44 13.20 0.91 -8.61
C MET A 44 12.41 0.41 -7.40
N ASP A 45 12.95 -0.55 -6.70
CA ASP A 45 12.42 -1.14 -5.48
C ASP A 45 13.54 -1.43 -4.46
N LEU A 46 13.19 -2.07 -3.33
CA LEU A 46 14.17 -2.39 -2.30
C LEU A 46 15.29 -3.32 -2.78
N ASP A 47 15.01 -4.19 -3.76
CA ASP A 47 16.00 -5.13 -4.25
C ASP A 47 16.98 -4.47 -5.22
N THR A 48 16.51 -3.58 -6.07
CA THR A 48 17.34 -2.86 -7.06
C THR A 48 18.07 -1.66 -6.46
N THR A 49 17.62 -1.16 -5.30
CA THR A 49 18.15 0.05 -4.65
C THR A 49 18.81 -0.22 -3.30
N ARG A 50 19.42 -1.41 -3.13
CA ARG A 50 20.10 -1.80 -1.87
C ARG A 50 21.28 -0.89 -1.52
N THR A 51 21.91 -0.28 -2.52
CA THR A 51 23.00 0.68 -2.32
C THR A 51 22.58 2.07 -2.78
N ARG A 52 23.12 3.09 -2.11
CA ARG A 52 22.89 4.49 -2.49
C ARG A 52 23.30 4.76 -3.94
N THR A 53 24.41 4.19 -4.39
CA THR A 53 24.91 4.35 -5.76
C THR A 53 23.95 3.76 -6.79
N ALA A 54 23.36 2.59 -6.52
CA ALA A 54 22.36 1.99 -7.42
C ALA A 54 21.11 2.86 -7.52
N TYR A 55 20.63 3.39 -6.39
CA TYR A 55 19.52 4.33 -6.34
C TYR A 55 19.79 5.59 -7.18
N GLU A 56 20.93 6.27 -6.94
CA GLU A 56 21.31 7.50 -7.63
C GLU A 56 21.49 7.26 -9.15
N ARG A 57 22.01 6.10 -9.54
CA ARG A 57 22.18 5.72 -10.95
C ARG A 57 20.82 5.58 -11.65
N ILE A 58 19.86 4.84 -11.09
CA ILE A 58 18.54 4.64 -11.69
C ILE A 58 17.85 5.99 -11.92
N ILE A 59 17.93 6.89 -10.94
CA ILE A 59 17.35 8.22 -11.05
C ILE A 59 18.04 9.04 -12.14
N SER A 60 19.37 9.06 -12.13
CA SER A 60 20.16 9.81 -13.14
C SER A 60 19.87 9.31 -14.56
N ASP A 61 19.83 8.00 -14.77
CA ASP A 61 19.55 7.39 -16.07
C ASP A 61 18.13 7.74 -16.56
N PHE A 62 17.15 7.77 -15.66
CA PHE A 62 15.80 8.20 -16.00
C PHE A 62 15.71 9.69 -16.31
N GLN A 63 16.36 10.55 -15.50
CA GLN A 63 16.42 12.00 -15.75
C GLN A 63 17.12 12.36 -17.07
N GLN A 64 18.13 11.60 -17.45
CA GLN A 64 18.87 11.78 -18.70
C GLN A 64 18.18 11.17 -19.92
N GLY A 65 16.99 10.57 -19.75
CA GLY A 65 16.28 9.92 -20.83
C GLY A 65 16.93 8.63 -21.34
N LYS A 66 17.81 8.01 -20.55
CA LYS A 66 18.38 6.68 -20.84
C LYS A 66 17.42 5.54 -20.51
N THR A 67 16.41 5.82 -19.73
CA THR A 67 15.30 4.92 -19.36
C THR A 67 14.01 5.55 -19.82
N ASP A 68 13.17 4.79 -20.51
CA ASP A 68 11.90 5.25 -21.05
C ASP A 68 10.75 4.98 -20.07
N ILE A 69 10.81 3.86 -19.36
CA ILE A 69 9.78 3.44 -18.40
C ILE A 69 10.44 3.10 -17.06
N LEU A 70 10.04 3.81 -16.01
CA LEU A 70 10.48 3.54 -14.65
C LEU A 70 9.34 2.88 -13.87
N ILE A 71 9.59 1.67 -13.38
CA ILE A 71 8.65 0.88 -12.58
C ILE A 71 9.11 0.91 -11.13
N GLY A 72 8.19 1.16 -10.21
CA GLY A 72 8.55 1.15 -8.81
C GLY A 72 7.38 1.14 -7.85
N THR A 73 7.71 1.05 -6.58
CA THR A 73 6.78 1.16 -5.46
C THR A 73 6.69 2.62 -5.01
N GLN A 74 6.24 2.86 -3.79
CA GLN A 74 6.20 4.20 -3.18
C GLN A 74 7.54 4.95 -3.20
N MET A 75 8.65 4.27 -3.41
CA MET A 75 9.99 4.90 -3.50
C MET A 75 10.08 5.88 -4.67
N VAL A 76 9.41 5.58 -5.80
CA VAL A 76 9.38 6.44 -7.00
C VAL A 76 8.58 7.73 -6.76
N SER A 77 7.68 7.74 -5.78
CA SER A 77 6.84 8.89 -5.47
C SER A 77 7.49 9.92 -4.57
N LYS A 78 8.49 9.54 -3.75
CA LYS A 78 9.10 10.40 -2.73
C LYS A 78 10.31 11.16 -3.24
N GLY A 79 10.25 12.50 -3.18
CA GLY A 79 11.43 13.38 -3.32
C GLY A 79 12.06 13.43 -4.71
N LEU A 80 11.52 12.72 -5.69
CA LEU A 80 12.02 12.72 -7.05
C LEU A 80 11.25 13.72 -7.90
N ASP A 81 11.96 14.52 -8.64
CA ASP A 81 11.40 15.49 -9.58
C ASP A 81 11.88 15.16 -10.99
N PHE A 82 10.94 14.81 -11.87
CA PHE A 82 11.21 14.43 -13.24
C PHE A 82 10.48 15.38 -14.19
N ASP A 83 11.23 16.19 -14.92
CA ASP A 83 10.68 17.19 -15.84
C ASP A 83 10.03 16.62 -17.10
N HIS A 84 10.32 15.34 -17.42
CA HIS A 84 9.98 14.73 -18.72
C HIS A 84 8.93 13.62 -18.65
N VAL A 85 8.25 13.47 -17.51
CA VAL A 85 7.24 12.42 -17.35
C VAL A 85 5.95 12.84 -18.04
N SER A 86 5.60 12.15 -19.11
CA SER A 86 4.37 12.40 -19.89
C SER A 86 3.17 11.62 -19.34
N ILE A 87 3.41 10.40 -18.84
CA ILE A 87 2.37 9.49 -18.33
C ILE A 87 2.80 8.89 -17.02
N VAL A 88 1.87 8.82 -16.07
CA VAL A 88 2.03 8.12 -14.81
C VAL A 88 0.92 7.07 -14.70
N GLY A 89 1.31 5.81 -14.49
CA GLY A 89 0.39 4.71 -14.23
C GLY A 89 0.37 4.33 -12.75
N ILE A 90 -0.80 4.29 -12.13
CA ILE A 90 -1.01 3.76 -10.78
C ILE A 90 -1.73 2.43 -10.92
N LEU A 91 -1.00 1.35 -10.68
CA LEU A 91 -1.53 0.00 -10.79
C LEU A 91 -2.14 -0.45 -9.47
N ASN A 92 -3.34 -1.06 -9.54
CA ASN A 92 -4.01 -1.68 -8.41
C ASN A 92 -4.18 -0.76 -7.19
N ALA A 93 -4.83 0.38 -7.37
CA ALA A 93 -5.15 1.32 -6.29
C ALA A 93 -5.97 0.67 -5.14
N ASP A 94 -6.72 -0.40 -5.46
CA ASP A 94 -7.52 -1.14 -4.48
C ASP A 94 -6.70 -1.70 -3.32
N THR A 95 -5.44 -2.04 -3.54
CA THR A 95 -4.54 -2.52 -2.48
C THR A 95 -4.34 -1.47 -1.39
N MET A 96 -4.31 -0.19 -1.76
CA MET A 96 -4.20 0.92 -0.82
C MET A 96 -5.53 1.22 -0.14
N LEU A 97 -6.63 1.18 -0.91
CA LEU A 97 -7.98 1.48 -0.41
C LEU A 97 -8.48 0.41 0.57
N ASN A 98 -8.17 -0.86 0.34
CA ASN A 98 -8.61 -1.98 1.17
C ASN A 98 -7.61 -2.34 2.30
N TYR A 99 -6.64 -1.47 2.58
CA TYR A 99 -5.72 -1.72 3.69
C TYR A 99 -6.45 -1.55 5.03
N PRO A 100 -6.34 -2.49 5.99
CA PRO A 100 -7.06 -2.45 7.26
C PRO A 100 -6.42 -1.43 8.23
N ASP A 101 -6.55 -0.15 7.94
CA ASP A 101 -6.09 0.97 8.76
C ASP A 101 -7.06 2.14 8.55
N PHE A 102 -7.47 2.80 9.62
CA PHE A 102 -8.38 3.94 9.55
C PHE A 102 -7.83 5.14 8.73
N ARG A 103 -6.53 5.12 8.39
CA ARG A 103 -5.87 6.10 7.53
C ARG A 103 -5.72 5.61 6.09
N ALA A 104 -6.29 4.47 5.73
CA ALA A 104 -6.08 3.89 4.40
C ALA A 104 -6.44 4.86 3.28
N TYR A 105 -7.60 5.51 3.38
CA TYR A 105 -8.10 6.46 2.37
C TYR A 105 -7.27 7.74 2.32
N GLU A 106 -6.89 8.29 3.46
CA GLU A 106 -5.99 9.45 3.53
C GLU A 106 -4.65 9.16 2.89
N ARG A 107 -4.03 8.01 3.22
CA ARG A 107 -2.75 7.59 2.63
C ARG A 107 -2.87 7.32 1.14
N ALA A 108 -3.97 6.70 0.70
CA ALA A 108 -4.24 6.46 -0.71
C ALA A 108 -4.38 7.79 -1.47
N PHE A 109 -5.16 8.74 -0.95
CA PHE A 109 -5.30 10.08 -1.53
C PHE A 109 -3.94 10.77 -1.65
N GLN A 110 -3.19 10.85 -0.55
CA GLN A 110 -1.88 11.51 -0.52
C GLN A 110 -0.91 10.91 -1.54
N LEU A 111 -0.84 9.58 -1.61
CA LEU A 111 0.06 8.90 -2.53
C LEU A 111 -0.37 9.12 -3.98
N MET A 112 -1.66 8.94 -4.30
CA MET A 112 -2.17 9.13 -5.65
C MET A 112 -2.04 10.59 -6.11
N ALA A 113 -2.35 11.57 -5.27
CA ALA A 113 -2.17 12.99 -5.58
C ALA A 113 -0.70 13.35 -5.76
N GLN A 114 0.20 12.81 -4.92
CA GLN A 114 1.64 13.02 -5.04
C GLN A 114 2.18 12.48 -6.37
N VAL A 115 1.77 11.28 -6.76
CA VAL A 115 2.18 10.64 -8.00
C VAL A 115 1.57 11.36 -9.21
N ALA A 116 0.28 11.75 -9.12
CA ALA A 116 -0.39 12.52 -10.16
C ALA A 116 0.31 13.86 -10.44
N GLY A 117 0.77 14.53 -9.41
CA GLY A 117 1.53 15.79 -9.52
C GLY A 117 2.88 15.66 -10.23
N ARG A 118 3.33 14.44 -10.55
CA ARG A 118 4.55 14.18 -11.33
C ARG A 118 4.32 14.20 -12.83
N ALA A 119 3.09 13.98 -13.29
CA ALA A 119 2.78 14.00 -14.71
C ALA A 119 2.63 15.45 -15.22
N GLY A 120 3.35 15.80 -16.29
CA GLY A 120 3.15 17.04 -17.01
C GLY A 120 3.70 18.29 -16.35
N ARG A 121 5.00 18.54 -16.52
CA ARG A 121 5.65 19.82 -16.20
C ARG A 121 6.12 20.54 -17.47
N LYS A 122 6.45 21.83 -17.35
CA LYS A 122 6.96 22.69 -18.45
C LYS A 122 6.06 22.74 -19.69
N ASN A 123 4.80 23.18 -19.49
CA ASN A 123 3.82 23.44 -20.56
C ASN A 123 3.25 22.23 -21.31
N LYS A 124 3.44 21.00 -20.80
CA LYS A 124 2.75 19.82 -21.33
C LYS A 124 1.84 19.24 -20.28
N ARG A 125 0.56 19.04 -20.63
CA ARG A 125 -0.37 18.29 -19.77
C ARG A 125 0.07 16.83 -19.74
N GLY A 126 0.44 16.34 -18.56
CA GLY A 126 0.67 14.92 -18.37
C GLY A 126 -0.65 14.16 -18.22
N ARG A 127 -0.59 12.86 -18.43
CA ARG A 127 -1.73 11.96 -18.23
C ARG A 127 -1.46 11.07 -17.03
N VAL A 128 -2.46 10.91 -16.19
CA VAL A 128 -2.45 9.93 -15.10
C VAL A 128 -3.48 8.86 -15.41
N VAL A 129 -3.06 7.61 -15.33
CA VAL A 129 -3.93 6.44 -15.50
C VAL A 129 -4.00 5.71 -14.17
N LEU A 130 -5.19 5.65 -13.60
CA LEU A 130 -5.47 4.97 -12.35
C LEU A 130 -6.22 3.68 -12.62
N GLN A 131 -5.65 2.55 -12.22
CA GLN A 131 -6.28 1.25 -12.32
C GLN A 131 -6.95 0.89 -10.98
N THR A 132 -8.26 0.73 -10.99
CA THR A 132 -9.06 0.33 -9.82
C THR A 132 -10.29 -0.47 -10.24
N LYS A 133 -10.78 -1.32 -9.35
CA LYS A 133 -12.09 -1.99 -9.46
C LYS A 133 -13.19 -1.20 -8.76
N SER A 134 -12.81 -0.28 -7.87
CA SER A 134 -13.70 0.50 -7.02
C SER A 134 -13.85 1.92 -7.59
N ILE A 135 -14.30 2.01 -8.85
CA ILE A 135 -14.39 3.30 -9.57
C ILE A 135 -15.33 4.29 -8.88
N ASP A 136 -16.37 3.78 -8.21
CA ASP A 136 -17.37 4.59 -7.49
C ASP A 136 -16.93 4.99 -6.08
N HIS A 137 -15.73 4.56 -5.65
CA HIS A 137 -15.22 4.92 -4.33
C HIS A 137 -15.00 6.43 -4.22
N PRO A 138 -15.49 7.12 -3.17
CA PRO A 138 -15.45 8.60 -3.05
C PRO A 138 -14.05 9.21 -3.20
N ILE A 139 -13.00 8.48 -2.83
CA ILE A 139 -11.60 8.93 -2.97
C ILE A 139 -11.20 9.12 -4.43
N ILE A 140 -11.75 8.35 -5.37
CA ILE A 140 -11.35 8.41 -6.79
C ILE A 140 -11.66 9.78 -7.40
N PRO A 141 -12.91 10.28 -7.39
CA PRO A 141 -13.20 11.63 -7.89
C PRO A 141 -12.46 12.72 -7.10
N GLN A 142 -12.26 12.56 -5.79
CA GLN A 142 -11.49 13.50 -4.98
C GLN A 142 -10.03 13.59 -5.42
N VAL A 143 -9.38 12.47 -5.74
CA VAL A 143 -8.02 12.46 -6.29
C VAL A 143 -7.97 13.10 -7.67
N ILE A 144 -8.93 12.80 -8.55
CA ILE A 144 -9.01 13.37 -9.90
C ILE A 144 -9.17 14.88 -9.85
N ALA A 145 -10.01 15.38 -8.95
CA ALA A 145 -10.24 16.81 -8.73
C ALA A 145 -9.16 17.49 -7.88
N ASN A 146 -8.26 16.68 -7.27
CA ASN A 146 -7.34 17.14 -6.21
C ASN A 146 -8.05 17.86 -5.06
N ASP A 147 -9.24 17.35 -4.70
CA ASP A 147 -10.10 17.94 -3.68
C ASP A 147 -9.73 17.42 -2.29
N TYR A 148 -8.72 18.06 -1.70
CA TYR A 148 -8.23 17.72 -0.37
C TYR A 148 -9.29 18.03 0.72
N GLU A 149 -10.06 19.10 0.58
CA GLU A 149 -11.04 19.51 1.59
C GLU A 149 -12.20 18.52 1.69
N ALA A 150 -12.74 18.06 0.57
CA ALA A 150 -13.77 17.04 0.56
C ALA A 150 -13.26 15.71 1.14
N MET A 151 -12.02 15.32 0.83
CA MET A 151 -11.41 14.13 1.40
C MET A 151 -11.28 14.24 2.92
N VAL A 152 -10.73 15.34 3.42
CA VAL A 152 -10.55 15.56 4.87
C VAL A 152 -11.90 15.61 5.58
N GLY A 153 -12.87 16.32 5.03
CA GLY A 153 -14.21 16.41 5.62
C GLY A 153 -14.89 15.06 5.78
N GLY A 154 -14.85 14.23 4.74
CA GLY A 154 -15.37 12.87 4.77
C GLY A 154 -14.64 11.98 5.79
N GLN A 155 -13.31 12.03 5.82
CA GLN A 155 -12.51 11.26 6.76
C GLN A 155 -12.72 11.70 8.22
N LEU A 156 -12.86 12.98 8.49
CA LEU A 156 -13.13 13.47 9.84
C LEU A 156 -14.51 13.02 10.34
N ALA A 157 -15.54 13.09 9.50
CA ALA A 157 -16.88 12.60 9.85
C ALA A 157 -16.87 11.09 10.20
N GLU A 158 -16.19 10.28 9.38
CA GLU A 158 -16.03 8.85 9.62
C GLU A 158 -15.27 8.58 10.92
N ARG A 159 -14.18 9.28 11.17
CA ARG A 159 -13.38 9.12 12.39
C ARG A 159 -14.14 9.52 13.65
N GLN A 160 -14.99 10.53 13.58
CA GLN A 160 -15.86 10.89 14.68
C GLN A 160 -16.87 9.79 14.99
N MET A 161 -17.50 9.24 13.94
CA MET A 161 -18.48 8.15 14.06
C MET A 161 -17.87 6.89 14.67
N PHE A 162 -16.67 6.50 14.23
CA PHE A 162 -16.00 5.27 14.66
C PHE A 162 -15.03 5.45 15.83
N HIS A 163 -15.02 6.60 16.47
CA HIS A 163 -14.16 6.89 17.63
C HIS A 163 -12.66 6.77 17.31
N TYR A 164 -12.24 7.30 16.15
CA TYR A 164 -10.84 7.35 15.74
C TYR A 164 -10.18 8.72 16.01
N PRO A 165 -8.85 8.78 16.00
CA PRO A 165 -8.13 10.05 16.03
C PRO A 165 -8.52 10.99 14.88
N PRO A 166 -8.61 12.31 15.10
CA PRO A 166 -8.13 13.05 16.27
C PRO A 166 -9.11 13.14 17.43
N TYR A 167 -10.36 12.68 17.28
CA TYR A 167 -11.40 12.81 18.29
C TYR A 167 -11.17 11.91 19.51
N TYR A 168 -10.57 10.74 19.29
CA TYR A 168 -10.24 9.77 20.32
C TYR A 168 -8.78 9.34 20.22
N ARG A 169 -8.23 8.83 21.30
CA ARG A 169 -6.90 8.25 21.32
C ARG A 169 -6.98 6.74 21.22
N LEU A 170 -6.20 6.16 20.31
CA LEU A 170 -6.03 4.72 20.21
C LEU A 170 -4.71 4.30 20.86
N VAL A 171 -4.79 3.25 21.66
CA VAL A 171 -3.61 2.60 22.25
C VAL A 171 -3.58 1.17 21.72
N TYR A 172 -2.53 0.85 20.97
CA TYR A 172 -2.28 -0.51 20.49
C TYR A 172 -1.37 -1.24 21.46
N VAL A 173 -1.82 -2.42 21.89
CA VAL A 173 -1.02 -3.33 22.72
C VAL A 173 -0.69 -4.55 21.88
N TYR A 174 0.59 -4.71 21.53
CA TYR A 174 1.07 -5.85 20.76
C TYR A 174 1.66 -6.88 21.70
N LEU A 175 1.10 -8.09 21.66
CA LEU A 175 1.65 -9.25 22.33
C LEU A 175 2.40 -10.10 21.32
N LYS A 176 3.54 -10.66 21.74
CA LYS A 176 4.39 -11.49 20.87
C LYS A 176 4.86 -12.72 21.64
N ASN A 177 4.74 -13.90 21.04
CA ASN A 177 5.25 -15.14 21.62
C ASN A 177 5.68 -16.11 20.53
N ARG A 178 6.57 -17.06 20.87
CA ARG A 178 6.95 -18.18 19.98
C ARG A 178 5.88 -19.27 19.94
N ASN A 179 5.09 -19.39 21.00
CA ASN A 179 3.98 -20.32 21.10
C ASN A 179 2.67 -19.59 20.82
N GLU A 180 2.00 -19.94 19.73
CA GLU A 180 0.77 -19.31 19.29
C GLU A 180 -0.38 -19.54 20.29
N THR A 181 -0.55 -20.77 20.76
CA THR A 181 -1.62 -21.12 21.71
C THR A 181 -1.48 -20.34 23.02
N LEU A 182 -0.27 -20.21 23.54
CA LEU A 182 -0.01 -19.41 24.73
C LEU A 182 -0.28 -17.92 24.47
N LEU A 183 0.10 -17.42 23.30
CA LEU A 183 -0.16 -16.04 22.90
C LEU A 183 -1.66 -15.74 22.87
N ASP A 184 -2.46 -16.60 22.24
CA ASP A 184 -3.92 -16.45 22.15
C ASP A 184 -4.56 -16.46 23.54
N LEU A 185 -4.13 -17.36 24.43
CA LEU A 185 -4.62 -17.42 25.81
C LEU A 185 -4.28 -16.13 26.58
N MET A 186 -3.05 -15.65 26.47
CA MET A 186 -2.61 -14.41 27.12
C MET A 186 -3.36 -13.20 26.59
N ALA A 187 -3.57 -13.11 25.28
CA ALA A 187 -4.31 -12.03 24.64
C ALA A 187 -5.77 -11.98 25.12
N GLN A 188 -6.45 -13.12 25.15
CA GLN A 188 -7.82 -13.22 25.67
C GLN A 188 -7.90 -12.85 27.16
N THR A 189 -6.99 -13.37 27.97
CA THR A 189 -6.94 -13.07 29.41
C THR A 189 -6.70 -11.59 29.67
N MET A 190 -5.77 -10.99 28.94
CA MET A 190 -5.47 -9.55 29.04
C MET A 190 -6.67 -8.71 28.61
N ALA A 191 -7.29 -9.03 27.48
CA ALA A 191 -8.47 -8.31 27.00
C ALA A 191 -9.62 -8.39 28.00
N ALA A 192 -9.87 -9.55 28.60
CA ALA A 192 -10.89 -9.72 29.64
C ALA A 192 -10.63 -8.81 30.85
N LYS A 193 -9.38 -8.77 31.33
CA LYS A 193 -8.98 -7.89 32.45
C LYS A 193 -9.10 -6.40 32.08
N LEU A 194 -8.71 -6.01 30.88
CA LEU A 194 -8.84 -4.62 30.43
C LEU A 194 -10.31 -4.21 30.30
N ARG A 195 -11.19 -5.12 29.87
CA ARG A 195 -12.64 -4.85 29.77
C ARG A 195 -13.29 -4.60 31.12
N THR A 196 -12.78 -5.15 32.21
CA THR A 196 -13.30 -4.83 33.55
C THR A 196 -13.09 -3.38 33.95
N VAL A 197 -12.04 -2.74 33.38
CA VAL A 197 -11.70 -1.34 33.69
C VAL A 197 -12.22 -0.37 32.60
N PHE A 198 -12.10 -0.75 31.35
CA PHE A 198 -12.37 0.14 30.21
C PHE A 198 -13.68 -0.18 29.46
N GLY A 199 -14.33 -1.30 29.76
CA GLY A 199 -15.59 -1.69 29.14
C GLY A 199 -15.48 -1.87 27.63
N ASN A 200 -16.45 -1.33 26.90
CA ASN A 200 -16.57 -1.42 25.46
C ASN A 200 -15.47 -0.64 24.68
N ARG A 201 -14.61 0.10 25.38
CA ARG A 201 -13.46 0.77 24.77
C ARG A 201 -12.31 -0.18 24.44
N VAL A 202 -12.37 -1.45 24.86
CA VAL A 202 -11.38 -2.48 24.54
C VAL A 202 -11.83 -3.24 23.31
N LEU A 203 -11.14 -3.02 22.19
CA LEU A 203 -11.32 -3.72 20.91
C LEU A 203 -10.37 -4.91 20.82
N GLY A 204 -10.76 -5.91 20.06
CA GLY A 204 -9.95 -7.14 19.93
C GLY A 204 -10.05 -8.11 21.11
N PRO A 205 -9.11 -9.05 21.28
CA PRO A 205 -7.86 -9.18 20.52
C PRO A 205 -8.08 -9.68 19.10
N ASP A 206 -7.30 -9.16 18.16
CA ASP A 206 -7.29 -9.58 16.77
C ASP A 206 -5.86 -9.89 16.31
N LYS A 207 -5.74 -10.84 15.38
CA LYS A 207 -4.46 -11.15 14.75
C LYS A 207 -4.16 -10.13 13.64
N PRO A 208 -2.94 -9.59 13.57
CA PRO A 208 -2.58 -8.70 12.50
C PRO A 208 -2.55 -9.44 11.15
N PRO A 209 -2.65 -8.73 9.99
CA PRO A 209 -2.57 -9.34 8.66
C PRO A 209 -1.33 -10.21 8.46
N VAL A 210 -0.21 -9.86 9.11
CA VAL A 210 1.00 -10.68 9.19
C VAL A 210 1.09 -11.21 10.62
N ALA A 211 0.49 -12.37 10.84
CA ALA A 211 0.40 -12.97 12.18
C ALA A 211 1.73 -13.53 12.70
N ARG A 212 2.73 -13.70 11.84
CA ARG A 212 4.04 -14.23 12.22
C ARG A 212 5.18 -13.47 11.56
N VAL A 213 6.14 -13.01 12.35
CA VAL A 213 7.38 -12.39 11.89
C VAL A 213 8.56 -13.19 12.42
N GLN A 214 9.34 -13.81 11.52
CA GLN A 214 10.41 -14.76 11.86
C GLN A 214 9.89 -15.91 12.73
N THR A 215 10.34 -15.97 13.99
CA THR A 215 9.96 -17.02 14.96
C THR A 215 8.86 -16.60 15.92
N LEU A 216 8.36 -15.36 15.82
CA LEU A 216 7.39 -14.78 16.74
C LEU A 216 6.03 -14.65 16.09
N PHE A 217 4.98 -15.14 16.76
CA PHE A 217 3.59 -14.79 16.49
C PHE A 217 3.26 -13.43 17.14
N ILE A 218 2.33 -12.68 16.53
CA ILE A 218 1.90 -11.35 16.97
C ILE A 218 0.38 -11.38 17.18
#